data_7f0ffe26aa4e4dac5589962dacbd6e38
#
_entry.id   7f0ffe26aa4e4dac5589962dacbd6e38
#
_cell.length_a   1.000
_cell.length_b   1.000
_cell.length_c   1.000
_cell.angle_alpha   90.00
_cell.angle_beta   90.00
_cell.angle_gamma   90.00
#
_symmetry.space_group_name_H-M   'P 1'
#
loop_
_entity.id
_entity.type
_entity.pdbx_description
1 polymer ?
#
loop_
_entity_poly.entity_id
_entity_poly.type
_entity_poly.pdbx_seq_one_letter_code
_entity_poly.pdbx_strand_id
1 'polypeptide(L)'
;GPVILYEYFNCENLSSHLNLIDEIRPAITWDYFSNGDQASLELKKWINEVLDLSKKYFKSKKIAIDVLNGPAVTDLNKNGIEVVDAKSILEQARVIKSPDEIICMKAAIDVAEIGISKMRSELRPGMTEDELWSILHKTNIEYGGEWIECRILSSGQRTNPWMQESSNKVIQYGEMVGFDTDMVGPYGYCADISRSFVVDNKFNEEQKKLYSIAMEQIDYNSKLIKNGMAFEEFVEKSWVLPQEYYPNRYSV
;
A
#
# COMPACT_ATOMS: atom_id res chain seq x y z
N GLY A 1 5.70 -10.15 26.73
CA GLY A 1 4.34 -9.84 27.17
C GLY A 1 3.33 -10.58 26.32
N PRO A 2 2.04 -10.60 26.71
CA PRO A 2 1.01 -11.21 25.89
C PRO A 2 0.74 -10.40 24.64
N VAL A 3 0.21 -11.07 23.61
CA VAL A 3 -0.38 -10.46 22.42
C VAL A 3 -1.87 -10.23 22.74
N ILE A 4 -2.28 -8.98 22.84
CA ILE A 4 -3.65 -8.59 23.13
C ILE A 4 -4.25 -7.94 21.91
N LEU A 5 -5.31 -8.52 21.37
CA LEU A 5 -6.07 -7.97 20.26
C LEU A 5 -7.30 -7.22 20.78
N TYR A 6 -7.50 -6.02 20.29
CA TYR A 6 -8.70 -5.23 20.55
C TYR A 6 -9.62 -5.28 19.33
N GLU A 7 -10.73 -5.98 19.49
CA GLU A 7 -11.76 -6.11 18.48
C GLU A 7 -12.86 -5.06 18.62
N TYR A 8 -13.52 -4.76 17.51
CA TYR A 8 -14.69 -3.89 17.56
C TYR A 8 -15.75 -4.46 18.51
N PHE A 9 -16.43 -3.59 19.22
CA PHE A 9 -17.45 -3.96 20.21
C PHE A 9 -18.47 -4.98 19.64
N ASN A 10 -18.70 -6.05 20.37
CA ASN A 10 -19.54 -7.22 19.98
C ASN A 10 -19.00 -8.03 18.78
N CYS A 11 -17.75 -7.84 18.38
CA CYS A 11 -17.14 -8.59 17.29
C CYS A 11 -15.97 -9.49 17.75
N GLU A 12 -15.76 -9.67 19.05
CA GLU A 12 -14.64 -10.40 19.65
C GLU A 12 -14.57 -11.85 19.18
N ASN A 13 -15.71 -12.43 18.80
CA ASN A 13 -15.78 -13.78 18.26
C ASN A 13 -15.13 -13.93 16.87
N LEU A 14 -14.99 -12.85 16.11
CA LEU A 14 -14.40 -12.91 14.77
C LEU A 14 -12.94 -13.32 14.81
N SER A 15 -12.21 -12.94 15.85
CA SER A 15 -10.78 -13.23 16.01
C SER A 15 -10.50 -14.45 16.89
N SER A 16 -11.52 -15.10 17.43
CA SER A 16 -11.39 -16.22 18.39
C SER A 16 -10.65 -17.44 17.85
N HIS A 17 -10.53 -17.56 16.52
CA HIS A 17 -9.80 -18.63 15.83
C HIS A 17 -8.29 -18.37 15.69
N LEU A 18 -7.81 -17.18 16.04
CA LEU A 18 -6.40 -16.79 15.86
C LEU A 18 -5.54 -17.33 17.01
N ASN A 19 -4.75 -18.36 16.71
CA ASN A 19 -3.93 -19.05 17.71
C ASN A 19 -2.73 -18.24 18.26
N LEU A 20 -2.40 -17.12 17.64
CA LEU A 20 -1.29 -16.24 18.04
C LEU A 20 -1.71 -15.14 19.02
N ILE A 21 -3.01 -15.04 19.32
CA ILE A 21 -3.57 -14.04 20.22
C ILE A 21 -3.77 -14.66 21.60
N ASP A 22 -3.17 -14.06 22.61
CA ASP A 22 -3.30 -14.54 24.00
C ASP A 22 -4.59 -14.05 24.66
N GLU A 23 -5.06 -12.85 24.30
CA GLU A 23 -6.27 -12.24 24.88
C GLU A 23 -6.99 -11.38 23.84
N ILE A 24 -8.30 -11.48 23.78
CA ILE A 24 -9.16 -10.62 22.95
C ILE A 24 -10.00 -9.75 23.87
N ARG A 25 -10.03 -8.44 23.60
CA ARG A 25 -10.81 -7.45 24.35
C ARG A 25 -11.67 -6.60 23.43
N PRO A 26 -12.80 -6.07 23.91
CA PRO A 26 -13.53 -5.04 23.16
C PRO A 26 -12.71 -3.75 23.08
N ALA A 27 -12.62 -3.17 21.88
CA ALA A 27 -11.94 -1.90 21.66
C ALA A 27 -12.72 -0.74 22.31
N ILE A 28 -12.02 0.13 22.99
CA ILE A 28 -12.55 1.42 23.43
C ILE A 28 -12.25 2.44 22.33
N THR A 29 -13.29 2.93 21.65
CA THR A 29 -13.19 3.97 20.64
C THR A 29 -13.51 5.33 21.22
N TRP A 30 -12.83 6.38 20.78
CA TRP A 30 -13.07 7.77 21.25
C TRP A 30 -13.18 8.75 20.07
N ASP A 31 -13.56 8.26 18.92
CA ASP A 31 -13.88 9.14 17.80
C ASP A 31 -15.21 9.88 18.02
N TYR A 32 -15.33 11.03 17.41
CA TYR A 32 -16.52 11.86 17.57
C TYR A 32 -17.76 11.24 16.92
N PHE A 33 -17.57 10.50 15.84
CA PHE A 33 -18.69 9.86 15.13
C PHE A 33 -19.43 8.84 16.01
N SER A 34 -18.65 8.02 16.74
CA SER A 34 -19.21 6.97 17.60
C SER A 34 -19.71 7.48 18.95
N ASN A 35 -19.07 8.53 19.48
CA ASN A 35 -19.23 8.92 20.88
C ASN A 35 -19.74 10.35 21.09
N GLY A 36 -19.80 11.20 20.05
CA GLY A 36 -20.21 12.59 20.17
C GLY A 36 -19.44 13.32 21.27
N ASP A 37 -20.18 14.04 22.12
CA ASP A 37 -19.60 14.80 23.24
C ASP A 37 -18.98 13.91 24.34
N GLN A 38 -19.18 12.59 24.32
CA GLN A 38 -18.58 11.65 25.25
C GLN A 38 -17.19 11.18 24.83
N ALA A 39 -16.70 11.54 23.65
CA ALA A 39 -15.39 11.11 23.12
C ALA A 39 -14.23 11.31 24.10
N SER A 40 -14.20 12.45 24.82
CA SER A 40 -13.17 12.73 25.82
C SER A 40 -13.27 11.84 27.05
N LEU A 41 -14.46 11.36 27.40
CA LEU A 41 -14.65 10.42 28.50
C LEU A 41 -14.18 9.01 28.10
N GLU A 42 -14.49 8.59 26.90
CA GLU A 42 -14.04 7.30 26.35
C GLU A 42 -12.50 7.29 26.20
N LEU A 43 -11.89 8.37 25.75
CA LEU A 43 -10.43 8.50 25.75
C LEU A 43 -9.83 8.27 27.14
N LYS A 44 -10.42 8.83 28.19
CA LYS A 44 -9.94 8.60 29.56
C LYS A 44 -10.04 7.13 29.99
N LYS A 45 -11.09 6.42 29.58
CA LYS A 45 -11.22 4.97 29.85
C LYS A 45 -10.08 4.21 29.18
N TRP A 46 -9.82 4.49 27.90
CA TRP A 46 -8.70 3.89 27.15
C TRP A 46 -7.34 4.19 27.81
N ILE A 47 -7.08 5.44 28.20
CA ILE A 47 -5.87 5.84 28.92
C ILE A 47 -5.69 5.00 30.19
N ASN A 48 -6.75 4.85 30.99
CA ASN A 48 -6.70 4.05 32.21
C ASN A 48 -6.35 2.58 31.93
N GLU A 49 -6.92 2.00 30.89
CA GLU A 49 -6.58 0.65 30.46
C GLU A 49 -5.10 0.52 30.06
N VAL A 50 -4.57 1.46 29.29
CA VAL A 50 -3.15 1.48 28.92
C VAL A 50 -2.25 1.64 30.16
N LEU A 51 -2.65 2.47 31.12
CA LEU A 51 -1.92 2.62 32.39
C LEU A 51 -1.91 1.32 33.20
N ASP A 52 -3.00 0.59 33.23
CA ASP A 52 -3.08 -0.68 33.96
C ASP A 52 -2.27 -1.80 33.28
N LEU A 53 -2.31 -1.87 31.94
CA LEU A 53 -1.43 -2.73 31.15
C LEU A 53 0.05 -2.39 31.38
N SER A 54 0.36 -1.09 31.39
CA SER A 54 1.72 -0.61 31.66
C SER A 54 2.24 -1.08 33.02
N LYS A 55 1.44 -0.94 34.09
CA LYS A 55 1.78 -1.44 35.41
C LYS A 55 2.02 -2.96 35.47
N LYS A 56 1.20 -3.70 34.67
CA LYS A 56 1.22 -5.17 34.67
C LYS A 56 2.36 -5.76 33.86
N TYR A 57 2.66 -5.17 32.71
CA TYR A 57 3.54 -5.82 31.73
C TYR A 57 4.83 -5.05 31.42
N PHE A 58 4.92 -3.75 31.68
CA PHE A 58 6.07 -2.95 31.28
C PHE A 58 7.07 -2.75 32.42
N LYS A 59 8.34 -2.81 32.04
CA LYS A 59 9.45 -2.52 32.98
C LYS A 59 9.80 -1.03 33.04
N SER A 60 9.28 -0.24 32.09
CA SER A 60 9.53 1.20 31.99
C SER A 60 8.22 1.93 31.70
N LYS A 61 8.22 3.25 31.86
CA LYS A 61 7.09 4.11 31.49
C LYS A 61 7.16 4.56 30.04
N LYS A 62 7.80 3.78 29.16
CA LYS A 62 7.99 4.07 27.75
C LYS A 62 7.19 3.07 26.92
N ILE A 63 6.38 3.56 25.99
CA ILE A 63 5.57 2.77 25.05
C ILE A 63 5.93 3.18 23.63
N ALA A 64 6.26 2.20 22.79
CA ALA A 64 6.42 2.40 21.36
C ALA A 64 5.06 2.23 20.67
N ILE A 65 4.66 3.19 19.84
CA ILE A 65 3.36 3.22 19.17
C ILE A 65 3.58 3.54 17.69
N ASP A 66 2.98 2.77 16.82
CA ASP A 66 3.03 2.98 15.38
C ASP A 66 2.11 4.13 14.96
N VAL A 67 0.82 4.05 15.27
CA VAL A 67 -0.17 5.08 14.94
C VAL A 67 -1.02 5.41 16.16
N LEU A 68 -1.09 6.69 16.50
CA LEU A 68 -1.98 7.20 17.55
C LEU A 68 -2.30 8.68 17.30
N ASN A 69 -3.51 9.11 17.62
CA ASN A 69 -3.91 10.51 17.49
C ASN A 69 -3.30 11.42 18.57
N GLY A 70 -3.18 12.71 18.26
CA GLY A 70 -2.54 13.71 19.13
C GLY A 70 -3.14 13.81 20.54
N PRO A 71 -4.46 13.83 20.74
CA PRO A 71 -5.08 13.85 22.07
C PRO A 71 -4.66 12.69 22.96
N ALA A 72 -4.63 11.46 22.42
CA ALA A 72 -4.23 10.27 23.16
C ALA A 72 -2.73 10.30 23.55
N VAL A 73 -1.84 10.72 22.64
CA VAL A 73 -0.42 10.94 22.94
C VAL A 73 -0.24 11.96 24.06
N THR A 74 -0.95 13.06 23.99
CA THR A 74 -0.90 14.12 24.98
C THR A 74 -1.33 13.64 26.36
N ASP A 75 -2.40 12.87 26.43
CA ASP A 75 -2.93 12.40 27.71
C ASP A 75 -2.08 11.25 28.30
N LEU A 76 -1.50 10.37 27.48
CA LEU A 76 -0.50 9.40 27.94
C LEU A 76 0.70 10.10 28.57
N ASN A 77 1.25 11.11 27.90
CA ASN A 77 2.38 11.88 28.42
C ASN A 77 2.05 12.60 29.74
N LYS A 78 0.86 13.22 29.88
CA LYS A 78 0.39 13.82 31.13
C LYS A 78 0.30 12.80 32.28
N ASN A 79 0.03 11.55 31.98
CA ASN A 79 -0.03 10.44 32.94
C ASN A 79 1.35 9.76 33.15
N GLY A 80 2.41 10.34 32.65
CA GLY A 80 3.78 9.90 32.87
C GLY A 80 4.22 8.71 32.00
N ILE A 81 3.52 8.44 30.90
CA ILE A 81 3.94 7.49 29.87
C ILE A 81 4.66 8.25 28.76
N GLU A 82 5.91 7.91 28.50
CA GLU A 82 6.66 8.42 27.34
C GLU A 82 6.25 7.63 26.08
N VAL A 83 5.65 8.33 25.12
CA VAL A 83 5.32 7.74 23.81
C VAL A 83 6.49 7.94 22.85
N VAL A 84 6.96 6.85 22.24
CA VAL A 84 8.01 6.85 21.22
C VAL A 84 7.50 6.20 19.94
N ASP A 85 8.10 6.56 18.81
CA ASP A 85 7.76 5.98 17.51
C ASP A 85 8.18 4.50 17.42
N ALA A 86 7.25 3.63 17.04
CA ALA A 86 7.48 2.22 16.78
C ALA A 86 7.77 1.90 15.32
N LYS A 87 7.49 2.84 14.41
CA LYS A 87 7.46 2.58 12.96
C LYS A 87 8.78 1.99 12.45
N SER A 88 9.90 2.60 12.79
CA SER A 88 11.22 2.13 12.31
C SER A 88 11.54 0.70 12.76
N ILE A 89 11.13 0.32 13.97
CA ILE A 89 11.36 -1.03 14.51
C ILE A 89 10.47 -2.04 13.80
N LEU A 90 9.21 -1.68 13.57
CA LEU A 90 8.24 -2.54 12.86
C LEU A 90 8.63 -2.71 11.39
N GLU A 91 9.09 -1.64 10.73
CA GLU A 91 9.57 -1.73 9.34
C GLU A 91 10.80 -2.64 9.25
N GLN A 92 11.77 -2.51 10.15
CA GLN A 92 12.93 -3.40 10.18
C GLN A 92 12.56 -4.85 10.43
N ALA A 93 11.55 -5.13 11.26
CA ALA A 93 11.07 -6.49 11.50
C ALA A 93 10.45 -7.12 10.25
N ARG A 94 9.91 -6.31 9.33
CA ARG A 94 9.26 -6.75 8.09
C ARG A 94 10.17 -6.75 6.85
N VAL A 95 11.40 -6.24 6.95
CA VAL A 95 12.32 -6.12 5.81
C VAL A 95 12.62 -7.48 5.18
N ILE A 96 12.95 -8.47 6.00
CA ILE A 96 13.30 -9.81 5.51
C ILE A 96 12.06 -10.70 5.63
N LYS A 97 11.55 -11.13 4.47
CA LYS A 97 10.36 -11.97 4.39
C LYS A 97 10.70 -13.45 4.61
N SER A 98 9.84 -14.13 5.37
CA SER A 98 9.87 -15.59 5.48
C SER A 98 9.46 -16.28 4.17
N PRO A 99 9.71 -17.60 4.01
CA PRO A 99 9.23 -18.34 2.85
C PRO A 99 7.71 -18.27 2.67
N ASP A 100 6.93 -18.28 3.74
CA ASP A 100 5.47 -18.22 3.69
C ASP A 100 4.99 -16.83 3.26
N GLU A 101 5.63 -15.77 3.74
CA GLU A 101 5.35 -14.39 3.28
C GLU A 101 5.64 -14.23 1.79
N ILE A 102 6.71 -14.83 1.28
CA ILE A 102 7.03 -14.83 -0.16
C ILE A 102 5.92 -15.53 -0.97
N ILE A 103 5.31 -16.59 -0.44
CA ILE A 103 4.16 -17.26 -1.09
C ILE A 103 2.96 -16.30 -1.15
N CYS A 104 2.65 -15.61 -0.05
CA CYS A 104 1.58 -14.61 -0.01
C CYS A 104 1.83 -13.44 -0.98
N MET A 105 3.06 -12.93 -1.03
CA MET A 105 3.45 -11.89 -2.00
C MET A 105 3.26 -12.35 -3.44
N LYS A 106 3.64 -13.59 -3.76
CA LYS A 106 3.41 -14.16 -5.10
C LYS A 106 1.93 -14.26 -5.43
N ALA A 107 1.09 -14.68 -4.48
CA ALA A 107 -0.36 -14.73 -4.68
C ALA A 107 -0.93 -13.35 -4.99
N ALA A 108 -0.49 -12.29 -4.30
CA ALA A 108 -0.90 -10.91 -4.61
C ALA A 108 -0.46 -10.47 -6.01
N ILE A 109 0.79 -10.79 -6.40
CA ILE A 109 1.32 -10.52 -7.75
C ILE A 109 0.51 -11.26 -8.82
N ASP A 110 0.21 -12.54 -8.61
CA ASP A 110 -0.57 -13.34 -9.56
C ASP A 110 -1.97 -12.73 -9.79
N VAL A 111 -2.63 -12.25 -8.75
CA VAL A 111 -3.93 -11.56 -8.87
C VAL A 111 -3.80 -10.23 -9.62
N ALA A 112 -2.76 -9.46 -9.35
CA ALA A 112 -2.48 -8.24 -10.10
C ALA A 112 -2.26 -8.52 -11.59
N GLU A 113 -1.46 -9.53 -11.95
CA GLU A 113 -1.22 -9.92 -13.34
C GLU A 113 -2.50 -10.43 -14.05
N ILE A 114 -3.39 -11.15 -13.34
CA ILE A 114 -4.71 -11.52 -13.87
C ILE A 114 -5.54 -10.27 -14.16
N GLY A 115 -5.58 -9.31 -13.22
CA GLY A 115 -6.28 -8.04 -13.40
C GLY A 115 -5.74 -7.24 -14.57
N ILE A 116 -4.43 -7.10 -14.67
CA ILE A 116 -3.74 -6.45 -15.79
C ILE A 116 -4.06 -7.11 -17.12
N SER A 117 -4.06 -8.44 -17.16
CA SER A 117 -4.41 -9.21 -18.37
C SER A 117 -5.86 -8.95 -18.81
N LYS A 118 -6.80 -8.92 -17.84
CA LYS A 118 -8.21 -8.56 -18.12
C LYS A 118 -8.32 -7.12 -18.61
N MET A 119 -7.68 -6.15 -17.93
CA MET A 119 -7.66 -4.75 -18.38
C MET A 119 -7.18 -4.64 -19.83
N ARG A 120 -6.08 -5.31 -20.17
CA ARG A 120 -5.54 -5.32 -21.54
C ARG A 120 -6.52 -5.91 -22.54
N SER A 121 -7.19 -7.01 -22.22
CA SER A 121 -8.12 -7.69 -23.12
C SER A 121 -9.41 -6.92 -23.34
N GLU A 122 -9.85 -6.13 -22.37
CA GLU A 122 -11.09 -5.36 -22.42
C GLU A 122 -10.87 -3.91 -22.88
N LEU A 123 -9.63 -3.44 -22.90
CA LEU A 123 -9.29 -2.09 -23.33
C LEU A 123 -9.75 -1.84 -24.77
N ARG A 124 -10.62 -0.85 -24.94
CA ARG A 124 -11.15 -0.41 -26.24
C ARG A 124 -11.42 1.09 -26.26
N PRO A 125 -11.38 1.73 -27.42
CA PRO A 125 -11.80 3.12 -27.54
C PRO A 125 -13.27 3.29 -27.11
N GLY A 126 -13.57 4.44 -26.50
CA GLY A 126 -14.91 4.79 -26.06
C GLY A 126 -15.23 4.42 -24.62
N MET A 127 -14.43 3.57 -23.97
CA MET A 127 -14.55 3.36 -22.52
C MET A 127 -13.87 4.51 -21.76
N THR A 128 -14.29 4.73 -20.53
CA THR A 128 -13.64 5.71 -19.64
C THR A 128 -12.44 5.10 -18.90
N GLU A 129 -11.58 5.96 -18.39
CA GLU A 129 -10.47 5.53 -17.50
C GLU A 129 -11.01 4.81 -16.26
N ASP A 130 -12.10 5.30 -15.66
CA ASP A 130 -12.76 4.67 -14.51
C ASP A 130 -13.33 3.29 -14.82
N GLU A 131 -13.93 3.11 -16.02
CA GLU A 131 -14.40 1.79 -16.46
C GLU A 131 -13.24 0.80 -16.59
N LEU A 132 -12.13 1.22 -17.18
CA LEU A 132 -10.93 0.37 -17.29
C LEU A 132 -10.35 0.03 -15.92
N TRP A 133 -10.24 1.03 -15.02
CA TRP A 133 -9.73 0.84 -13.66
C TRP A 133 -10.59 -0.11 -12.83
N SER A 134 -11.91 -0.06 -13.02
CA SER A 134 -12.85 -0.92 -12.28
C SER A 134 -12.60 -2.42 -12.49
N ILE A 135 -12.01 -2.81 -13.62
CA ILE A 135 -11.66 -4.20 -13.93
C ILE A 135 -10.62 -4.75 -12.96
N LEU A 136 -9.62 -3.93 -12.59
CA LEU A 136 -8.62 -4.32 -11.59
C LEU A 136 -9.25 -4.53 -10.20
N HIS A 137 -10.09 -3.58 -9.76
CA HIS A 137 -10.81 -3.69 -8.48
C HIS A 137 -11.68 -4.94 -8.41
N LYS A 138 -12.49 -5.16 -9.46
CA LYS A 138 -13.33 -6.35 -9.54
C LYS A 138 -12.49 -7.62 -9.44
N THR A 139 -11.39 -7.69 -10.19
CA THR A 139 -10.51 -8.87 -10.18
C THR A 139 -9.88 -9.08 -8.81
N ASN A 140 -9.39 -8.02 -8.17
CA ASN A 140 -8.82 -8.11 -6.83
C ASN A 140 -9.81 -8.74 -5.83
N ILE A 141 -11.03 -8.25 -5.80
CA ILE A 141 -12.08 -8.77 -4.91
C ILE A 141 -12.47 -10.22 -5.29
N GLU A 142 -12.62 -10.53 -6.58
CA GLU A 142 -12.93 -11.89 -7.05
C GLU A 142 -11.93 -12.95 -6.56
N TYR A 143 -10.66 -12.57 -6.41
CA TYR A 143 -9.58 -13.46 -5.99
C TYR A 143 -9.16 -13.31 -4.52
N GLY A 144 -10.00 -12.68 -3.70
CA GLY A 144 -9.81 -12.59 -2.25
C GLY A 144 -8.84 -11.51 -1.79
N GLY A 145 -8.57 -10.54 -2.65
CA GLY A 145 -7.86 -9.32 -2.26
C GLY A 145 -8.77 -8.33 -1.52
N GLU A 146 -8.18 -7.28 -0.98
CA GLU A 146 -8.88 -6.35 -0.10
C GLU A 146 -9.26 -5.06 -0.84
N TRP A 147 -8.30 -4.16 -1.07
CA TRP A 147 -8.54 -2.85 -1.65
C TRP A 147 -7.34 -2.36 -2.49
N ILE A 148 -7.50 -1.24 -3.17
CA ILE A 148 -6.44 -0.60 -3.95
C ILE A 148 -6.27 0.82 -3.44
N GLU A 149 -5.04 1.20 -3.08
CA GLU A 149 -4.77 2.43 -2.36
C GLU A 149 -5.04 3.67 -3.19
N CYS A 150 -4.58 3.67 -4.44
CA CYS A 150 -4.74 4.77 -5.38
C CYS A 150 -5.44 4.31 -6.65
N ARG A 151 -5.99 5.25 -7.43
CA ARG A 151 -6.57 4.96 -8.76
C ARG A 151 -5.64 5.43 -9.87
N ILE A 152 -4.35 5.16 -9.75
CA ILE A 152 -3.34 5.65 -10.70
C ILE A 152 -3.53 4.98 -12.05
N LEU A 153 -4.27 5.65 -12.91
CA LEU A 153 -4.48 5.33 -14.30
C LEU A 153 -4.80 6.59 -15.08
N SER A 154 -4.13 6.77 -16.20
CA SER A 154 -4.40 7.89 -17.10
C SER A 154 -4.18 7.50 -18.56
N SER A 155 -4.77 8.28 -19.47
CA SER A 155 -4.68 8.00 -20.90
C SER A 155 -4.34 9.25 -21.73
N GLY A 156 -3.69 9.04 -22.88
CA GLY A 156 -3.33 10.10 -23.81
C GLY A 156 -2.44 11.16 -23.17
N GLN A 157 -2.79 12.43 -23.31
CA GLN A 157 -2.00 13.54 -22.76
C GLN A 157 -1.92 13.54 -21.23
N ARG A 158 -2.85 12.88 -20.55
CA ARG A 158 -2.84 12.79 -19.09
C ARG A 158 -1.79 11.81 -18.54
N THR A 159 -1.13 11.03 -19.39
CA THR A 159 -0.02 10.16 -18.94
C THR A 159 1.24 10.96 -18.56
N ASN A 160 1.29 12.24 -18.89
CA ASN A 160 2.36 13.15 -18.47
C ASN A 160 1.76 14.50 -18.04
N PRO A 161 2.00 14.98 -16.80
CA PRO A 161 2.83 14.35 -15.78
C PRO A 161 2.18 13.08 -15.19
N TRP A 162 3.02 12.18 -14.67
CA TRP A 162 2.61 10.95 -14.00
C TRP A 162 1.83 11.22 -12.69
N MET A 163 1.30 10.22 -12.05
CA MET A 163 0.53 10.28 -10.78
C MET A 163 -0.87 10.87 -10.92
N GLN A 164 -1.51 10.66 -12.05
CA GLN A 164 -2.90 11.07 -12.24
C GLN A 164 -3.85 9.89 -12.02
N GLU A 165 -4.87 10.13 -11.21
CA GLU A 165 -5.92 9.14 -10.98
C GLU A 165 -6.88 9.03 -12.17
N SER A 166 -7.51 7.87 -12.28
CA SER A 166 -8.54 7.61 -13.27
C SER A 166 -9.71 8.60 -13.16
N SER A 167 -10.33 8.85 -14.29
CA SER A 167 -11.41 9.83 -14.42
C SER A 167 -12.46 9.37 -15.44
N ASN A 168 -13.48 10.20 -15.62
CA ASN A 168 -14.48 10.02 -16.67
C ASN A 168 -13.98 10.36 -18.09
N LYS A 169 -12.66 10.63 -18.28
CA LYS A 169 -12.08 10.83 -19.61
C LYS A 169 -12.31 9.60 -20.46
N VAL A 170 -12.84 9.80 -21.63
CA VAL A 170 -13.04 8.75 -22.64
C VAL A 170 -11.71 8.46 -23.35
N ILE A 171 -11.28 7.22 -23.31
CA ILE A 171 -10.07 6.72 -23.94
C ILE A 171 -10.25 6.69 -25.46
N GLN A 172 -9.28 7.24 -26.20
CA GLN A 172 -9.34 7.38 -27.64
C GLN A 172 -8.46 6.35 -28.35
N TYR A 173 -8.70 6.19 -29.64
CA TYR A 173 -7.90 5.33 -30.51
C TYR A 173 -6.43 5.78 -30.55
N GLY A 174 -5.50 4.85 -30.41
CA GLY A 174 -4.05 5.11 -30.47
C GLY A 174 -3.46 5.82 -29.25
N GLU A 175 -4.26 6.15 -28.26
CA GLU A 175 -3.75 6.69 -26.99
C GLU A 175 -2.95 5.64 -26.22
N MET A 176 -1.92 6.12 -25.52
CA MET A 176 -1.26 5.33 -24.48
C MET A 176 -2.11 5.38 -23.22
N VAL A 177 -2.20 4.25 -22.54
CA VAL A 177 -2.74 4.12 -21.17
C VAL A 177 -1.62 3.66 -20.27
N GLY A 178 -1.35 4.41 -19.22
CA GLY A 178 -0.40 4.04 -18.17
C GLY A 178 -1.12 3.90 -16.85
N PHE A 179 -0.71 2.92 -16.02
CA PHE A 179 -1.29 2.70 -14.69
C PHE A 179 -0.30 2.03 -13.74
N ASP A 180 -0.59 2.16 -12.46
CA ASP A 180 0.08 1.49 -11.35
C ASP A 180 -0.95 0.77 -10.48
N THR A 181 -0.62 -0.39 -9.95
CA THR A 181 -1.64 -1.20 -9.28
C THR A 181 -1.87 -0.86 -7.83
N ASP A 182 -0.87 -0.48 -7.06
CA ASP A 182 -0.95 -0.16 -5.61
C ASP A 182 -1.95 -1.05 -4.85
N MET A 183 -1.95 -2.32 -5.14
CA MET A 183 -3.02 -3.25 -4.79
C MET A 183 -2.70 -4.00 -3.50
N VAL A 184 -3.60 -3.97 -2.54
CA VAL A 184 -3.61 -4.89 -1.40
C VAL A 184 -4.37 -6.15 -1.82
N GLY A 185 -3.60 -7.16 -2.14
CA GLY A 185 -4.10 -8.43 -2.66
C GLY A 185 -4.47 -9.43 -1.56
N PRO A 186 -4.59 -10.73 -1.91
CA PRO A 186 -4.87 -11.79 -0.96
C PRO A 186 -3.89 -11.79 0.23
N TYR A 187 -4.41 -12.12 1.41
CA TYR A 187 -3.66 -12.19 2.67
C TYR A 187 -3.08 -10.85 3.15
N GLY A 188 -3.54 -9.71 2.62
CA GLY A 188 -3.06 -8.39 2.99
C GLY A 188 -1.66 -8.05 2.45
N TYR A 189 -1.13 -8.82 1.47
CA TYR A 189 0.15 -8.52 0.83
C TYR A 189 -0.05 -7.65 -0.41
N CYS A 190 0.89 -6.72 -0.62
CA CYS A 190 0.80 -5.72 -1.67
C CYS A 190 1.44 -6.20 -2.98
N ALA A 191 0.86 -5.76 -4.10
CA ALA A 191 1.44 -5.86 -5.43
C ALA A 191 1.38 -4.48 -6.09
N ASP A 192 2.54 -3.93 -6.39
CA ASP A 192 2.74 -2.63 -7.00
C ASP A 192 3.44 -2.84 -8.34
N ILE A 193 2.66 -2.80 -9.42
CA ILE A 193 3.10 -3.17 -10.78
C ILE A 193 2.58 -2.15 -11.78
N SER A 194 3.48 -1.39 -12.38
CA SER A 194 3.14 -0.48 -13.47
C SER A 194 3.13 -1.16 -14.84
N ARG A 195 2.22 -0.78 -15.70
CA ARG A 195 2.16 -1.18 -17.11
C ARG A 195 1.70 -0.04 -18.01
N SER A 196 2.07 -0.13 -19.26
CA SER A 196 1.57 0.78 -20.29
C SER A 196 1.07 0.01 -21.50
N PHE A 197 -0.09 0.40 -22.01
CA PHE A 197 -0.70 -0.16 -23.21
C PHE A 197 -0.95 0.94 -24.23
N VAL A 198 -1.04 0.57 -25.50
CA VAL A 198 -1.57 1.45 -26.53
C VAL A 198 -2.90 0.87 -27.01
N VAL A 199 -3.92 1.70 -27.04
CA VAL A 199 -5.25 1.32 -27.51
C VAL A 199 -5.16 0.85 -28.96
N ASP A 200 -5.72 -0.33 -29.25
CA ASP A 200 -5.61 -1.01 -30.55
C ASP A 200 -4.23 -1.64 -30.86
N ASN A 201 -3.31 -1.68 -29.90
CA ASN A 201 -1.96 -2.26 -30.05
C ASN A 201 -1.14 -1.73 -31.24
N LYS A 202 -1.44 -0.54 -31.75
CA LYS A 202 -0.71 0.11 -32.84
C LYS A 202 0.21 1.20 -32.29
N PHE A 203 1.39 0.78 -31.87
CA PHE A 203 2.43 1.70 -31.42
C PHE A 203 3.00 2.53 -32.57
N ASN A 204 3.10 3.84 -32.40
CA ASN A 204 3.94 4.68 -33.26
C ASN A 204 5.42 4.52 -32.89
N GLU A 205 6.33 5.08 -33.70
CA GLU A 205 7.79 4.90 -33.50
C GLU A 205 8.30 5.55 -32.22
N GLU A 206 7.71 6.66 -31.80
CA GLU A 206 8.06 7.33 -30.54
C GLU A 206 7.65 6.47 -29.34
N GLN A 207 6.42 5.95 -29.32
CA GLN A 207 5.94 5.04 -28.26
C GLN A 207 6.82 3.79 -28.16
N LYS A 208 7.21 3.20 -29.30
CA LYS A 208 8.12 2.04 -29.32
C LYS A 208 9.48 2.39 -28.72
N LYS A 209 10.05 3.55 -29.11
CA LYS A 209 11.34 4.03 -28.61
C LYS A 209 11.28 4.19 -27.09
N LEU A 210 10.27 4.90 -26.56
CA LEU A 210 10.11 5.15 -25.12
C LEU A 210 9.95 3.83 -24.34
N TYR A 211 9.11 2.93 -24.85
CA TYR A 211 8.88 1.64 -24.22
C TYR A 211 10.16 0.78 -24.18
N SER A 212 10.94 0.78 -25.28
CA SER A 212 12.22 0.07 -25.33
C SER A 212 13.23 0.60 -24.33
N ILE A 213 13.30 1.92 -24.15
CA ILE A 213 14.17 2.58 -23.17
C ILE A 213 13.76 2.18 -21.73
N ALA A 214 12.45 2.19 -21.45
CA ALA A 214 11.94 1.76 -20.13
C ALA A 214 12.26 0.28 -19.85
N MET A 215 12.11 -0.58 -20.83
CA MET A 215 12.47 -2.00 -20.70
C MET A 215 13.95 -2.22 -20.50
N GLU A 216 14.81 -1.47 -21.19
CA GLU A 216 16.26 -1.50 -20.99
C GLU A 216 16.64 -1.10 -19.57
N GLN A 217 16.05 -0.01 -19.05
CA GLN A 217 16.27 0.45 -17.69
C GLN A 217 15.89 -0.62 -16.65
N ILE A 218 14.69 -1.22 -16.79
CA ILE A 218 14.21 -2.26 -15.88
C ILE A 218 15.12 -3.48 -15.92
N ASP A 219 15.46 -3.96 -17.10
CA ASP A 219 16.34 -5.14 -17.26
C ASP A 219 17.74 -4.91 -16.68
N TYR A 220 18.32 -3.73 -16.93
CA TYR A 220 19.62 -3.35 -16.40
C TYR A 220 19.59 -3.29 -14.87
N ASN A 221 18.66 -2.51 -14.30
CA ASN A 221 18.56 -2.31 -12.86
C ASN A 221 18.22 -3.60 -12.09
N SER A 222 17.36 -4.44 -12.65
CA SER A 222 17.02 -5.73 -12.03
C SER A 222 18.23 -6.65 -11.90
N LYS A 223 19.17 -6.61 -12.87
CA LYS A 223 20.41 -7.40 -12.85
C LYS A 223 21.45 -6.89 -11.84
N LEU A 224 21.34 -5.64 -11.41
CA LEU A 224 22.24 -5.07 -10.40
C LEU A 224 21.96 -5.61 -9.00
N ILE A 225 20.69 -5.95 -8.69
CA ILE A 225 20.23 -6.30 -7.34
C ILE A 225 20.92 -7.59 -6.89
N LYS A 226 21.68 -7.50 -5.79
CA LYS A 226 22.39 -8.62 -5.19
C LYS A 226 22.24 -8.60 -3.67
N ASN A 227 22.31 -9.78 -3.06
CA ASN A 227 22.33 -9.90 -1.60
C ASN A 227 23.55 -9.14 -1.03
N GLY A 228 23.30 -8.30 -0.02
CA GLY A 228 24.31 -7.48 0.65
C GLY A 228 24.68 -6.18 -0.08
N MET A 229 24.04 -5.85 -1.20
CA MET A 229 24.23 -4.59 -1.89
C MET A 229 23.59 -3.44 -1.09
N ALA A 230 24.32 -2.36 -0.86
CA ALA A 230 23.76 -1.14 -0.25
C ALA A 230 22.91 -0.37 -1.26
N PHE A 231 21.87 0.33 -0.78
CA PHE A 231 21.05 1.18 -1.65
C PHE A 231 21.85 2.29 -2.32
N GLU A 232 22.82 2.89 -1.63
CA GLU A 232 23.73 3.89 -2.20
C GLU A 232 24.48 3.32 -3.40
N GLU A 233 25.06 2.12 -3.27
CA GLU A 233 25.75 1.43 -4.36
C GLU A 233 24.80 1.13 -5.54
N PHE A 234 23.55 0.75 -5.24
CA PHE A 234 22.53 0.52 -6.27
C PHE A 234 22.22 1.80 -7.05
N VAL A 235 22.02 2.93 -6.36
CA VAL A 235 21.74 4.24 -6.98
C VAL A 235 22.91 4.69 -7.85
N GLU A 236 24.16 4.58 -7.36
CA GLU A 236 25.35 4.95 -8.12
C GLU A 236 25.54 4.14 -9.41
N LYS A 237 25.14 2.86 -9.39
CA LYS A 237 25.29 1.93 -10.51
C LYS A 237 24.06 1.83 -11.40
N SER A 238 22.94 2.44 -11.01
CA SER A 238 21.70 2.33 -11.76
C SER A 238 21.80 2.93 -13.16
N TRP A 239 20.96 2.43 -14.05
CA TRP A 239 20.92 2.86 -15.44
C TRP A 239 20.68 4.38 -15.54
N VAL A 240 21.50 5.03 -16.34
CA VAL A 240 21.46 6.50 -16.47
C VAL A 240 20.43 6.88 -17.53
N LEU A 241 19.37 7.59 -17.10
CA LEU A 241 18.36 8.11 -17.99
C LEU A 241 18.98 9.07 -19.02
N PRO A 242 18.67 8.97 -20.33
CA PRO A 242 19.14 9.95 -21.31
C PRO A 242 18.69 11.37 -20.96
N GLN A 243 19.59 12.34 -21.13
CA GLN A 243 19.38 13.73 -20.70
C GLN A 243 18.11 14.36 -21.32
N GLU A 244 17.74 13.95 -22.51
CA GLU A 244 16.53 14.43 -23.21
C GLU A 244 15.24 14.17 -22.44
N TYR A 245 15.22 13.16 -21.54
CA TYR A 245 14.04 12.78 -20.74
C TYR A 245 14.03 13.34 -19.30
N TYR A 246 15.11 13.99 -18.87
CA TYR A 246 15.21 14.55 -17.51
C TYR A 246 14.05 15.46 -17.11
N PRO A 247 13.54 16.35 -17.98
CA PRO A 247 12.43 17.24 -17.62
C PRO A 247 11.14 16.51 -17.31
N ASN A 248 10.98 15.29 -17.82
CA ASN A 248 9.75 14.51 -17.74
C ASN A 248 9.84 13.32 -16.79
N ARG A 249 10.98 13.12 -16.10
CA ARG A 249 11.12 12.00 -15.17
C ARG A 249 10.33 12.28 -13.89
N TYR A 250 9.70 11.24 -13.38
CA TYR A 250 8.97 11.29 -12.10
C TYR A 250 9.91 11.11 -10.90
N SER A 251 10.81 10.14 -10.98
CA SER A 251 11.77 9.82 -9.91
C SER A 251 13.19 9.63 -10.46
N VAL A 252 14.12 9.60 -9.56
CA VAL A 252 15.57 9.44 -9.88
C VAL A 252 15.90 7.97 -10.06
#